data_12e2a61f97aabd5e8681a5acdafc9841
#
_entry.id   12e2a61f97aabd5e8681a5acdafc9841
#
_cell.length_a   1.000
_cell.length_b   1.000
_cell.length_c   1.000
_cell.angle_alpha   90.00
_cell.angle_beta   90.00
_cell.angle_gamma   90.00
#
_symmetry.space_group_name_H-M   'P 1'
#
loop_
_entity.id
_entity.type
_entity.pdbx_description
1 polymer ?
#
loop_
_entity_poly.entity_id
_entity_poly.type
_entity_poly.pdbx_seq_one_letter_code
_entity_poly.pdbx_strand_id
1 'polypeptide(L)'
;MISSTLLGILSKFTPKEFKEFGEFVKSPFFNKNIHVKHLYDYLKKFYPEFKDKKLDKEVVFENLFEGKKYNDGFLRTVIYNLGKLAEDYLAYVNFRKDDLNRGINLLKELNKRKLEKVFLKYYSEIEEDI
;
A
#
# COMPACT_ATOMS: atom_id res chain seq x y z
N MET A 1 -3.63 -21.30 5.83
CA MET A 1 -3.48 -20.14 4.95
C MET A 1 -3.05 -18.90 5.72
N ILE A 2 -2.26 -18.06 5.11
CA ILE A 2 -1.92 -16.77 5.72
C ILE A 2 -3.17 -15.88 5.84
N SER A 3 -3.02 -14.72 6.43
CA SER A 3 -4.12 -13.81 6.83
C SER A 3 -5.27 -13.68 5.82
N SER A 4 -6.48 -14.04 6.23
CA SER A 4 -7.69 -13.84 5.42
C SER A 4 -7.99 -12.36 5.21
N THR A 5 -7.60 -11.50 6.17
CA THR A 5 -7.79 -10.05 6.05
C THR A 5 -6.95 -9.49 4.91
N LEU A 6 -5.64 -9.80 4.89
CA LEU A 6 -4.75 -9.35 3.83
C LEU A 6 -5.22 -9.85 2.46
N LEU A 7 -5.46 -11.15 2.35
CA LEU A 7 -5.87 -11.76 1.09
C LEU A 7 -7.22 -11.22 0.62
N GLY A 8 -8.13 -10.95 1.57
CA GLY A 8 -9.42 -10.35 1.27
C GLY A 8 -9.28 -8.96 0.66
N ILE A 9 -8.42 -8.13 1.22
CA ILE A 9 -8.16 -6.78 0.69
C ILE A 9 -7.56 -6.88 -0.72
N LEU A 10 -6.52 -7.69 -0.88
CA LEU A 10 -5.83 -7.81 -2.17
C LEU A 10 -6.74 -8.36 -3.26
N SER A 11 -7.65 -9.27 -2.91
CA SER A 11 -8.57 -9.86 -3.89
C SER A 11 -9.56 -8.85 -4.47
N LYS A 12 -9.79 -7.73 -3.77
CA LYS A 12 -10.71 -6.67 -4.20
C LYS A 12 -10.05 -5.59 -5.04
N PHE A 13 -8.73 -5.63 -5.20
CA PHE A 13 -8.05 -4.72 -6.11
C PHE A 13 -8.39 -5.12 -7.56
N THR A 14 -8.60 -4.13 -8.42
CA THR A 14 -8.64 -4.40 -9.87
C THR A 14 -7.24 -4.83 -10.33
N PRO A 15 -7.11 -5.49 -11.50
CA PRO A 15 -5.79 -5.84 -12.02
C PRO A 15 -4.83 -4.64 -12.13
N LYS A 16 -5.36 -3.50 -12.55
CA LYS A 16 -4.58 -2.26 -12.63
C LYS A 16 -4.11 -1.79 -11.27
N GLU A 17 -5.03 -1.81 -10.29
CA GLU A 17 -4.71 -1.43 -8.91
C GLU A 17 -3.69 -2.37 -8.29
N PHE A 18 -3.83 -3.66 -8.53
CA PHE A 18 -2.90 -4.65 -7.98
C PHE A 18 -1.48 -4.42 -8.52
N LYS A 19 -1.36 -4.12 -9.81
CA LYS A 19 -0.08 -3.80 -10.42
C LYS A 19 0.50 -2.51 -9.85
N GLU A 20 -0.33 -1.48 -9.71
CA GLU A 20 0.09 -0.19 -9.15
C GLU A 20 0.49 -0.33 -7.69
N PHE A 21 -0.24 -1.18 -6.94
CA PHE A 21 0.13 -1.49 -5.57
C PHE A 21 1.53 -2.12 -5.50
N GLY A 22 1.88 -2.97 -6.46
CA GLY A 22 3.22 -3.53 -6.55
C GLY A 22 4.29 -2.46 -6.70
N GLU A 23 4.03 -1.46 -7.51
CA GLU A 23 4.94 -0.32 -7.64
C GLU A 23 5.03 0.46 -6.33
N PHE A 24 3.91 0.64 -5.65
CA PHE A 24 3.84 1.30 -4.34
C PHE A 24 4.69 0.55 -3.30
N VAL A 25 4.56 -0.77 -3.23
CA VAL A 25 5.33 -1.62 -2.32
C VAL A 25 6.83 -1.55 -2.62
N LYS A 26 7.20 -1.41 -3.88
CA LYS A 26 8.60 -1.36 -4.31
C LYS A 26 9.20 0.04 -4.25
N SER A 27 8.39 1.05 -3.97
CA SER A 27 8.86 2.43 -3.86
C SER A 27 9.59 2.65 -2.52
N PRO A 28 10.86 3.06 -2.54
CA PRO A 28 11.58 3.33 -1.28
C PRO A 28 10.96 4.45 -0.44
N PHE A 29 10.16 5.30 -1.04
CA PHE A 29 9.47 6.37 -0.32
C PHE A 29 8.39 5.79 0.61
N PHE A 30 7.67 4.77 0.15
CA PHE A 30 6.57 4.18 0.91
C PHE A 30 6.99 2.94 1.69
N ASN A 31 7.99 2.21 1.21
CA ASN A 31 8.40 0.96 1.85
C ASN A 31 9.88 0.66 1.61
N LYS A 32 10.60 0.42 2.68
CA LYS A 32 12.01 0.04 2.64
C LYS A 32 12.25 -1.40 3.07
N ASN A 33 11.19 -2.13 3.43
CA ASN A 33 11.31 -3.49 3.94
C ASN A 33 11.33 -4.50 2.79
N ILE A 34 12.48 -5.16 2.61
CA ILE A 34 12.68 -6.12 1.53
C ILE A 34 11.79 -7.35 1.68
N HIS A 35 11.49 -7.77 2.91
CA HIS A 35 10.66 -8.94 3.15
C HIS A 35 9.22 -8.70 2.70
N VAL A 36 8.73 -7.48 2.85
CA VAL A 36 7.39 -7.10 2.39
C VAL A 36 7.33 -7.14 0.87
N LYS A 37 8.39 -6.68 0.19
CA LYS A 37 8.48 -6.78 -1.29
C LYS A 37 8.45 -8.23 -1.74
N HIS A 38 9.20 -9.09 -1.07
CA HIS A 38 9.24 -10.52 -1.41
C HIS A 38 7.88 -11.17 -1.19
N LEU A 39 7.18 -10.82 -0.11
CA LEU A 39 5.84 -11.34 0.13
C LEU A 39 4.89 -10.92 -0.98
N TYR A 40 4.90 -9.65 -1.40
CA TYR A 40 4.09 -9.20 -2.52
C TYR A 40 4.39 -10.01 -3.78
N ASP A 41 5.67 -10.18 -4.12
CA ASP A 41 6.07 -10.93 -5.32
C ASP A 41 5.62 -12.39 -5.26
N TYR A 42 5.65 -12.98 -4.07
CA TYR A 42 5.13 -14.34 -3.89
C TYR A 42 3.62 -14.39 -4.08
N LEU A 43 2.89 -13.46 -3.49
CA LEU A 43 1.43 -13.44 -3.52
C LEU A 43 0.85 -13.13 -4.90
N LYS A 44 1.56 -12.38 -5.72
CA LYS A 44 1.01 -11.97 -7.01
C LYS A 44 0.73 -13.13 -7.96
N LYS A 45 1.36 -14.28 -7.74
CA LYS A 45 1.10 -15.49 -8.52
C LYS A 45 -0.29 -16.06 -8.29
N PHE A 46 -0.92 -15.71 -7.17
CA PHE A 46 -2.20 -16.26 -6.74
C PHE A 46 -3.36 -15.27 -6.87
N TYR A 47 -3.07 -14.08 -7.34
CA TYR A 47 -4.10 -13.06 -7.59
C TYR A 47 -4.98 -13.52 -8.76
N PRO A 48 -6.30 -13.30 -8.74
CA PRO A 48 -7.06 -12.55 -7.72
C PRO A 48 -7.71 -13.43 -6.64
N GLU A 49 -7.74 -14.73 -6.80
CA GLU A 49 -8.54 -15.62 -5.93
C GLU A 49 -7.86 -16.00 -4.63
N PHE A 50 -6.53 -16.07 -4.65
CA PHE A 50 -5.73 -16.45 -3.48
C PHE A 50 -6.21 -17.77 -2.85
N LYS A 51 -6.39 -18.79 -3.70
CA LYS A 51 -6.87 -20.12 -3.30
C LYS A 51 -5.85 -21.18 -3.70
N ASP A 52 -4.81 -21.34 -2.90
CA ASP A 52 -3.78 -22.35 -3.16
C ASP A 52 -3.18 -22.77 -1.83
N LYS A 53 -2.83 -24.06 -1.72
CA LYS A 53 -2.15 -24.60 -0.55
C LYS A 53 -0.79 -23.95 -0.32
N LYS A 54 -0.21 -23.39 -1.38
CA LYS A 54 1.05 -22.65 -1.30
C LYS A 54 0.91 -21.34 -0.52
N LEU A 55 -0.30 -20.98 -0.12
CA LEU A 55 -0.57 -19.85 0.78
C LEU A 55 -0.62 -20.27 2.25
N ASP A 56 -0.37 -21.52 2.58
CA ASP A 56 -0.23 -21.95 3.96
C ASP A 56 1.03 -21.33 4.56
N LYS A 57 0.95 -21.00 5.84
CA LYS A 57 2.00 -20.24 6.53
C LYS A 57 3.39 -20.85 6.37
N GLU A 58 3.50 -22.15 6.56
CA GLU A 58 4.77 -22.86 6.48
C GLU A 58 5.37 -22.79 5.08
N VAL A 59 4.53 -22.93 4.06
CA VAL A 59 4.97 -22.87 2.65
C VAL A 59 5.43 -21.46 2.31
N VAL A 60 4.66 -20.45 2.71
CA VAL A 60 5.03 -19.06 2.47
C VAL A 60 6.36 -18.73 3.16
N PHE A 61 6.51 -19.12 4.42
CA PHE A 61 7.74 -18.86 5.16
C PHE A 61 8.94 -19.53 4.47
N GLU A 62 8.80 -20.80 4.06
CA GLU A 62 9.88 -21.53 3.38
C GLU A 62 10.33 -20.80 2.11
N ASN A 63 9.38 -20.26 1.34
CA ASN A 63 9.71 -19.56 0.11
C ASN A 63 10.34 -18.19 0.36
N LEU A 64 9.95 -17.51 1.43
CA LEU A 64 10.50 -16.19 1.75
C LEU A 64 11.84 -16.26 2.49
N PHE A 65 12.01 -17.29 3.31
CA PHE A 65 13.17 -17.41 4.21
C PHE A 65 13.77 -18.80 4.10
N GLU A 66 14.17 -19.17 2.89
CA GLU A 66 14.73 -20.48 2.59
C GLU A 66 15.88 -20.82 3.55
N GLY A 67 15.82 -22.03 4.12
CA GLY A 67 16.83 -22.51 5.05
C GLY A 67 16.72 -22.00 6.46
N LYS A 68 15.76 -21.12 6.75
CA LYS A 68 15.54 -20.61 8.10
C LYS A 68 14.52 -21.46 8.84
N LYS A 69 14.69 -21.55 10.17
CA LYS A 69 13.70 -22.21 11.01
C LYS A 69 12.40 -21.41 11.05
N TYR A 70 11.27 -22.09 10.93
CA TYR A 70 9.96 -21.44 10.93
C TYR A 70 9.79 -20.55 12.17
N ASN A 71 9.36 -19.32 11.93
CA ASN A 71 9.08 -18.34 12.98
C ASN A 71 7.78 -17.64 12.65
N ASP A 72 6.71 -18.05 13.34
CA ASP A 72 5.37 -17.54 13.11
C ASP A 72 5.27 -16.04 13.40
N GLY A 73 5.90 -15.58 14.47
CA GLY A 73 5.88 -14.15 14.83
C GLY A 73 6.51 -13.27 13.78
N PHE A 74 7.63 -13.70 13.22
CA PHE A 74 8.31 -12.95 12.16
C PHE A 74 7.43 -12.89 10.89
N LEU A 75 6.84 -14.02 10.51
CA LEU A 75 5.95 -14.06 9.35
C LEU A 75 4.74 -13.15 9.55
N ARG A 76 4.12 -13.19 10.73
CA ARG A 76 2.97 -12.32 11.04
C ARG A 76 3.32 -10.84 10.92
N THR A 77 4.53 -10.47 11.33
CA THR A 77 4.98 -9.08 11.21
C THR A 77 5.09 -8.65 9.74
N VAL A 78 5.65 -9.51 8.89
CA VAL A 78 5.76 -9.22 7.46
C VAL A 78 4.37 -9.08 6.83
N ILE A 79 3.46 -10.01 7.17
CA ILE A 79 2.07 -9.98 6.68
C ILE A 79 1.36 -8.69 7.13
N TYR A 80 1.52 -8.33 8.40
CA TYR A 80 0.93 -7.11 8.96
C TYR A 80 1.42 -5.87 8.20
N ASN A 81 2.73 -5.81 7.95
CA ASN A 81 3.32 -4.66 7.27
C ASN A 81 2.83 -4.53 5.83
N LEU A 82 2.66 -5.64 5.11
CA LEU A 82 2.08 -5.59 3.77
C LEU A 82 0.62 -5.15 3.83
N GLY A 83 -0.13 -5.63 4.83
CA GLY A 83 -1.51 -5.21 5.04
C GLY A 83 -1.64 -3.71 5.29
N LYS A 84 -0.73 -3.15 6.08
CA LYS A 84 -0.70 -1.70 6.32
C LYS A 84 -0.42 -0.93 5.05
N LEU A 85 0.50 -1.41 4.22
CA LEU A 85 0.77 -0.77 2.93
C LEU A 85 -0.44 -0.84 2.01
N ALA A 86 -1.20 -1.95 2.05
CA ALA A 86 -2.41 -2.07 1.24
C ALA A 86 -3.47 -1.05 1.68
N GLU A 87 -3.63 -0.86 2.99
CA GLU A 87 -4.53 0.17 3.52
C GLU A 87 -4.08 1.57 3.11
N ASP A 88 -2.78 1.85 3.22
CA ASP A 88 -2.22 3.13 2.83
C ASP A 88 -2.43 3.39 1.34
N TYR A 89 -2.25 2.36 0.51
CA TYR A 89 -2.45 2.48 -0.92
C TYR A 89 -3.91 2.81 -1.24
N LEU A 90 -4.86 2.15 -0.59
CA LEU A 90 -6.29 2.43 -0.80
C LEU A 90 -6.64 3.86 -0.42
N ALA A 91 -6.11 4.34 0.70
CA ALA A 91 -6.29 5.72 1.13
C ALA A 91 -5.68 6.69 0.11
N TYR A 92 -4.49 6.38 -0.39
CA TYR A 92 -3.79 7.18 -1.39
C TYR A 92 -4.57 7.27 -2.70
N VAL A 93 -5.10 6.15 -3.19
CA VAL A 93 -5.88 6.12 -4.43
C VAL A 93 -7.12 7.01 -4.31
N ASN A 94 -7.83 6.94 -3.19
CA ASN A 94 -9.00 7.76 -2.96
C ASN A 94 -8.61 9.24 -2.84
N PHE A 95 -7.56 9.54 -2.08
CA PHE A 95 -7.06 10.91 -1.90
C PHE A 95 -6.63 11.53 -3.24
N ARG A 96 -5.96 10.74 -4.08
CA ARG A 96 -5.49 11.22 -5.40
C ARG A 96 -6.64 11.70 -6.28
N LYS A 97 -7.84 11.11 -6.11
CA LYS A 97 -9.03 11.48 -6.86
C LYS A 97 -9.82 12.62 -6.23
N ASP A 98 -9.47 13.00 -5.01
CA ASP A 98 -10.18 14.01 -4.24
C ASP A 98 -9.45 15.34 -4.34
N ASP A 99 -9.76 16.09 -5.41
CA ASP A 99 -9.07 17.34 -5.70
C ASP A 99 -9.25 18.38 -4.58
N LEU A 100 -10.41 18.41 -3.96
CA LEU A 100 -10.67 19.37 -2.86
C LEU A 100 -9.78 19.07 -1.65
N ASN A 101 -9.74 17.82 -1.19
CA ASN A 101 -8.92 17.45 -0.03
C ASN A 101 -7.42 17.59 -0.32
N ARG A 102 -6.98 17.24 -1.53
CA ARG A 102 -5.58 17.45 -1.92
C ARG A 102 -5.24 18.94 -1.90
N GLY A 103 -6.14 19.76 -2.41
CA GLY A 103 -5.96 21.20 -2.43
C GLY A 103 -5.88 21.78 -1.02
N ILE A 104 -6.78 21.35 -0.13
CA ILE A 104 -6.77 21.79 1.27
C ILE A 104 -5.46 21.43 1.96
N ASN A 105 -4.99 20.19 1.75
CA ASN A 105 -3.72 19.75 2.34
C ASN A 105 -2.53 20.54 1.78
N LEU A 106 -2.56 20.86 0.49
CA LEU A 106 -1.53 21.70 -0.12
C LEU A 106 -1.54 23.09 0.52
N LEU A 107 -2.72 23.69 0.69
CA LEU A 107 -2.84 25.02 1.31
C LEU A 107 -2.27 25.03 2.73
N LYS A 108 -2.51 23.98 3.50
CA LYS A 108 -1.96 23.88 4.86
C LYS A 108 -0.44 23.92 4.85
N GLU A 109 0.18 23.19 3.92
CA GLU A 109 1.64 23.16 3.81
C GLU A 109 2.22 24.47 3.30
N LEU A 110 1.57 25.08 2.32
CA LEU A 110 1.99 26.40 1.80
C LEU A 110 1.92 27.46 2.90
N ASN A 111 0.88 27.41 3.71
CA ASN A 111 0.71 28.34 4.82
C ASN A 111 1.79 28.15 5.88
N LYS A 112 2.10 26.90 6.26
CA LYS A 112 3.16 26.61 7.21
C LYS A 112 4.51 27.13 6.73
N ARG A 113 4.77 27.07 5.44
CA ARG A 113 6.03 27.48 4.81
C ARG A 113 6.03 28.96 4.42
N LYS A 114 4.95 29.68 4.73
CA LYS A 114 4.79 31.11 4.45
C LYS A 114 4.92 31.45 2.97
N LEU A 115 4.41 30.57 2.10
CA LEU A 115 4.42 30.76 0.65
C LEU A 115 3.11 31.44 0.21
N GLU A 116 2.98 32.71 0.58
CA GLU A 116 1.74 33.46 0.44
C GLU A 116 1.25 33.59 -1.00
N LYS A 117 2.12 33.91 -1.95
CA LYS A 117 1.71 34.06 -3.35
C LYS A 117 1.18 32.77 -3.96
N VAL A 118 1.87 31.68 -3.67
CA VAL A 118 1.46 30.36 -4.16
C VAL A 118 0.16 29.95 -3.47
N PHE A 119 0.05 30.22 -2.18
CA PHE A 119 -1.16 29.95 -1.40
C PHE A 119 -2.37 30.63 -2.03
N LEU A 120 -2.28 31.94 -2.31
CA LEU A 120 -3.40 32.70 -2.87
C LEU A 120 -3.81 32.19 -4.24
N LYS A 121 -2.85 31.81 -5.05
CA LYS A 121 -3.12 31.22 -6.38
C LYS A 121 -3.98 29.96 -6.26
N TYR A 122 -3.57 29.02 -5.42
CA TYR A 122 -4.28 27.74 -5.28
C TYR A 122 -5.57 27.89 -4.51
N TYR A 123 -5.63 28.81 -3.54
CA TYR A 123 -6.87 29.11 -2.82
C TYR A 123 -7.95 29.56 -3.80
N SER A 124 -7.61 30.45 -4.72
CA SER A 124 -8.53 30.92 -5.75
C SER A 124 -9.09 29.79 -6.61
N GLU A 125 -8.21 28.85 -7.03
CA GLU A 125 -8.61 27.68 -7.81
C GLU A 125 -9.57 26.78 -7.04
N ILE A 126 -9.29 26.53 -5.76
CA ILE A 126 -10.13 25.69 -4.91
C ILE A 126 -11.48 26.34 -4.66
N GLU A 127 -11.50 27.64 -4.43
CA GLU A 127 -12.74 28.39 -4.22
C GLU A 127 -13.69 28.28 -5.41
N GLU A 128 -13.16 28.27 -6.62
CA GLU A 128 -13.97 28.09 -7.83
C GLU A 128 -14.60 26.68 -7.90
N ASP A 129 -13.96 25.67 -7.31
CA ASP A 129 -14.43 24.28 -7.33
C ASP A 129 -15.49 24.00 -6.24
N ILE A 130 -15.70 24.91 -5.34
CA ILE A 130 -16.71 24.81 -4.30
C ILE A 130 -18.02 25.44 -4.82
#